data_df0bd353457097953dc89cda62892ef0
#
_entry.id   df0bd353457097953dc89cda62892ef0
#
_cell.length_a   1.000
_cell.length_b   1.000
_cell.length_c   1.000
_cell.angle_alpha   90.00
_cell.angle_beta   90.00
_cell.angle_gamma   90.00
#
_symmetry.space_group_name_H-M   'P 1'
#
loop_
_entity.id
_entity.type
_entity.pdbx_description
1 polymer ?
#
loop_
_entity_poly.entity_id
_entity_poly.type
_entity_poly.pdbx_seq_one_letter_code
_entity_poly.pdbx_strand_id
1 'polypeptide(L)'
;MRVQSDHAITQRMTLPWSFIPSTLFLAGVSVCLELAYRAAKRDRLLRVKQMAIGACIMGIGFLFIQSDGMKRLLDGLADAPTRNESAYGYTFILVFLHAAHVVGGAIGLCWTARNALANRYDHERNIGLKVCTLYWHFLDIVWLLLLVSFWIALVLVNAKAPITG
;
A
#
# COMPACT_ATOMS: atom_id res chain seq x y z
N MET A 1 -4.76 -25.03 -45.68
CA MET A 1 -5.08 -25.24 -44.26
C MET A 1 -3.85 -24.90 -43.44
N ARG A 2 -3.79 -23.72 -42.90
CA ARG A 2 -2.72 -23.31 -41.94
C ARG A 2 -3.25 -23.61 -40.54
N VAL A 3 -2.62 -24.55 -39.89
CA VAL A 3 -2.80 -24.82 -38.47
C VAL A 3 -2.24 -23.59 -37.74
N GLN A 4 -3.14 -22.81 -37.20
CA GLN A 4 -2.83 -21.71 -36.31
C GLN A 4 -2.49 -22.37 -34.96
N SER A 5 -1.20 -22.52 -34.72
CA SER A 5 -0.68 -22.98 -33.42
C SER A 5 -1.12 -21.96 -32.35
N ASP A 6 -2.10 -22.39 -31.59
CA ASP A 6 -2.49 -21.74 -30.34
C ASP A 6 -1.24 -21.62 -29.44
N HIS A 7 -0.62 -20.46 -29.49
CA HIS A 7 0.23 -20.03 -28.39
C HIS A 7 -0.66 -19.74 -27.20
N ALA A 8 -1.08 -20.79 -26.50
CA ALA A 8 -1.53 -20.69 -25.13
C ALA A 8 -0.34 -20.11 -24.33
N ILE A 9 -0.25 -18.79 -24.30
CA ILE A 9 0.65 -18.06 -23.44
C ILE A 9 0.20 -18.40 -22.02
N THR A 10 0.84 -19.40 -21.44
CA THR A 10 0.79 -19.65 -19.99
C THR A 10 1.44 -18.43 -19.35
N GLN A 11 0.67 -17.37 -19.16
CA GLN A 11 1.09 -16.23 -18.35
C GLN A 11 1.28 -16.77 -16.94
N ARG A 12 2.51 -17.16 -16.62
CA ARG A 12 2.93 -17.30 -15.23
C ARG A 12 2.70 -15.95 -14.60
N MET A 13 1.67 -15.86 -13.76
CA MET A 13 1.44 -14.67 -12.95
C MET A 13 2.64 -14.53 -12.01
N THR A 14 3.58 -13.68 -12.41
CA THR A 14 4.70 -13.28 -11.55
C THR A 14 4.21 -12.12 -10.69
N LEU A 15 4.49 -12.18 -9.40
CA LEU A 15 4.25 -11.01 -8.54
C LEU A 15 4.97 -9.80 -9.17
N PRO A 16 4.26 -8.68 -9.44
CA PRO A 16 4.90 -7.50 -9.97
C PRO A 16 5.98 -7.02 -8.99
N TRP A 17 7.16 -6.77 -9.50
CA TRP A 17 8.29 -6.21 -8.71
C TRP A 17 7.93 -4.90 -7.98
N SER A 18 6.81 -4.27 -8.38
CA SER A 18 6.27 -3.05 -7.77
C SER A 18 5.87 -3.23 -6.29
N PHE A 19 5.60 -4.45 -5.83
CA PHE A 19 5.19 -4.68 -4.43
C PHE A 19 6.32 -4.47 -3.43
N ILE A 20 7.57 -4.76 -3.81
CA ILE A 20 8.72 -4.57 -2.92
C ILE A 20 8.94 -3.08 -2.61
N PRO A 21 9.08 -2.18 -3.61
CA PRO A 21 9.25 -0.76 -3.32
C PRO A 21 8.04 -0.15 -2.61
N SER A 22 6.81 -0.52 -2.94
CA SER A 22 5.64 0.02 -2.23
C SER A 22 5.64 -0.37 -0.74
N THR A 23 6.00 -1.60 -0.41
CA THR A 23 6.13 -2.03 1.00
C THR A 23 7.23 -1.27 1.73
N LEU A 24 8.37 -1.01 1.09
CA LEU A 24 9.46 -0.22 1.68
C LEU A 24 9.05 1.23 1.95
N PHE A 25 8.32 1.86 1.02
CA PHE A 25 7.81 3.21 1.22
C PHE A 25 6.80 3.27 2.36
N LEU A 26 5.88 2.31 2.45
CA LEU A 26 4.87 2.24 3.48
C LEU A 26 5.50 2.03 4.87
N ALA A 27 6.42 1.07 4.99
CA ALA A 27 7.20 0.87 6.21
C ALA A 27 8.02 2.11 6.58
N GLY A 28 8.57 2.82 5.58
CA GLY A 28 9.30 4.08 5.78
C GLY A 28 8.43 5.17 6.40
N VAL A 29 7.17 5.30 5.99
CA VAL A 29 6.20 6.24 6.61
C VAL A 29 6.03 5.90 8.08
N SER A 30 5.76 4.64 8.40
CA SER A 30 5.54 4.17 9.78
C SER A 30 6.76 4.40 10.66
N VAL A 31 7.97 4.11 10.17
CA VAL A 31 9.22 4.37 10.90
C VAL A 31 9.42 5.86 11.15
N CYS A 32 9.21 6.70 10.13
CA CYS A 32 9.34 8.16 10.26
C CYS A 32 8.35 8.72 11.28
N LEU A 33 7.09 8.26 11.27
CA LEU A 33 6.08 8.71 12.23
C LEU A 33 6.40 8.26 13.65
N GLU A 34 6.86 7.03 13.84
CA GLU A 34 7.29 6.54 15.16
C GLU A 34 8.47 7.34 15.70
N LEU A 35 9.46 7.65 14.85
CA LEU A 35 10.60 8.49 15.24
C LEU A 35 10.16 9.93 15.54
N ALA A 36 9.20 10.48 14.80
CA ALA A 36 8.62 11.80 15.08
C ALA A 36 7.91 11.79 16.44
N TYR A 37 7.12 10.76 16.74
CA TYR A 37 6.43 10.63 18.00
C TYR A 37 7.40 10.52 19.19
N ARG A 38 8.46 9.70 19.05
CA ARG A 38 9.51 9.60 20.08
C ARG A 38 10.29 10.91 20.24
N ALA A 39 10.50 11.65 19.16
CA ALA A 39 11.15 12.95 19.21
C ALA A 39 10.27 14.02 19.90
N ALA A 40 8.95 13.98 19.68
CA ALA A 40 8.00 14.88 20.36
C ALA A 40 8.01 14.67 21.88
N LYS A 41 8.04 13.40 22.33
CA LYS A 41 8.17 13.08 23.77
C LYS A 41 9.46 13.59 24.43
N ARG A 42 10.48 13.91 23.63
CA ARG A 42 11.78 14.41 24.08
C ARG A 42 11.97 15.87 23.79
N ASP A 43 10.90 16.61 23.43
CA ASP A 43 10.87 18.02 23.06
C ASP A 43 11.88 18.40 21.95
N ARG A 44 12.22 17.45 21.07
CA ARG A 44 13.15 17.66 19.96
C ARG A 44 12.40 18.14 18.71
N LEU A 45 11.91 19.36 18.73
CA LEU A 45 11.06 19.95 17.68
C LEU A 45 11.65 19.84 16.26
N LEU A 46 12.96 20.05 16.10
CA LEU A 46 13.63 19.92 14.80
C LEU A 46 13.51 18.49 14.23
N ARG A 47 13.68 17.48 15.07
CA ARG A 47 13.53 16.08 14.64
C ARG A 47 12.08 15.73 14.30
N VAL A 48 11.12 16.27 15.06
CA VAL A 48 9.69 16.09 14.74
C VAL A 48 9.39 16.59 13.33
N LYS A 49 9.86 17.80 12.98
CA LYS A 49 9.68 18.36 11.64
C LYS A 49 10.33 17.51 10.56
N GLN A 50 11.60 17.16 10.74
CA GLN A 50 12.35 16.36 9.75
C GLN A 50 11.67 15.01 9.49
N MET A 51 11.27 14.32 10.55
CA MET A 51 10.62 13.00 10.44
C MET A 51 9.19 13.12 9.84
N ALA A 52 8.44 14.17 10.19
CA ALA A 52 7.12 14.41 9.60
C ALA A 52 7.21 14.71 8.10
N ILE A 53 8.20 15.50 7.66
CA ILE A 53 8.46 15.75 6.24
C ILE A 53 8.89 14.46 5.54
N GLY A 54 9.80 13.69 6.15
CA GLY A 54 10.23 12.40 5.62
C GLY A 54 9.05 11.44 5.42
N ALA A 55 8.14 11.36 6.39
CA ALA A 55 6.92 10.58 6.28
C ALA A 55 6.04 11.04 5.11
N CYS A 56 5.87 12.36 4.91
CA CYS A 56 5.14 12.89 3.76
C CYS A 56 5.78 12.51 2.42
N ILE A 57 7.09 12.63 2.28
CA ILE A 57 7.80 12.28 1.05
C ILE A 57 7.62 10.79 0.74
N MET A 58 7.80 9.93 1.75
CA MET A 58 7.57 8.49 1.61
C MET A 58 6.11 8.15 1.28
N GLY A 59 5.15 8.82 1.94
CA GLY A 59 3.73 8.65 1.67
C GLY A 59 3.33 9.05 0.25
N ILE A 60 3.86 10.14 -0.27
CA ILE A 60 3.65 10.57 -1.65
C ILE A 60 4.26 9.55 -2.62
N GLY A 61 5.49 9.09 -2.37
CA GLY A 61 6.13 8.05 -3.16
C GLY A 61 5.31 6.76 -3.22
N PHE A 62 4.78 6.32 -2.07
CA PHE A 62 3.88 5.18 -1.99
C PHE A 62 2.62 5.38 -2.87
N LEU A 63 1.96 6.55 -2.77
CA LEU A 63 0.76 6.85 -3.57
C LEU A 63 1.03 6.81 -5.07
N PHE A 64 2.18 7.30 -5.53
CA PHE A 64 2.56 7.24 -6.95
C PHE A 64 2.71 5.80 -7.43
N ILE A 65 3.45 4.97 -6.69
CA ILE A 65 3.67 3.56 -7.05
C ILE A 65 2.34 2.80 -7.02
N GLN A 66 1.52 3.04 -5.99
CA GLN A 66 0.24 2.36 -5.82
C GLN A 66 -0.79 2.75 -6.88
N SER A 67 -0.79 4.01 -7.35
CA SER A 67 -1.71 4.46 -8.40
C SER A 67 -1.46 3.76 -9.74
N ASP A 68 -0.20 3.47 -10.08
CA ASP A 68 0.14 2.71 -11.29
C ASP A 68 -0.32 1.24 -11.16
N GLY A 69 -0.10 0.62 -10.02
CA GLY A 69 -0.58 -0.73 -9.73
C GLY A 69 -2.11 -0.84 -9.80
N MET A 70 -2.82 0.17 -9.30
CA MET A 70 -4.28 0.23 -9.37
C MET A 70 -4.79 0.36 -10.80
N LYS A 71 -4.17 1.20 -11.64
CA LYS A 71 -4.53 1.33 -13.06
C LYS A 71 -4.40 0.00 -13.79
N ARG A 72 -3.27 -0.69 -13.64
CA ARG A 72 -3.04 -2.01 -14.24
C ARG A 72 -4.08 -3.05 -13.80
N LEU A 73 -4.50 -3.00 -12.53
CA LEU A 73 -5.55 -3.87 -12.02
C LEU A 73 -6.91 -3.56 -12.66
N LEU A 74 -7.25 -2.29 -12.80
CA LEU A 74 -8.50 -1.85 -13.43
C LEU A 74 -8.53 -2.19 -14.92
N ASP A 75 -7.43 -2.01 -15.64
CA ASP A 75 -7.30 -2.37 -17.05
C ASP A 75 -7.46 -3.89 -17.23
N GLY A 76 -6.82 -4.68 -16.38
CA GLY A 76 -6.96 -6.14 -16.41
C GLY A 76 -8.38 -6.64 -16.08
N LEU A 77 -9.13 -5.90 -15.27
CA LEU A 77 -10.55 -6.17 -14.98
C LEU A 77 -11.46 -5.84 -16.17
N ALA A 78 -11.15 -4.78 -16.92
CA ALA A 78 -11.90 -4.39 -18.10
C ALA A 78 -11.75 -5.38 -19.26
N ASP A 79 -10.58 -6.04 -19.37
CA ASP A 79 -10.24 -6.98 -20.43
C ASP A 79 -10.66 -8.45 -20.14
N ALA A 80 -11.19 -8.74 -18.95
CA ALA A 80 -11.59 -10.09 -18.55
C ALA A 80 -13.13 -10.30 -18.60
N PRO A 81 -13.70 -10.61 -19.75
CA PRO A 81 -15.12 -10.94 -19.84
C PRO A 81 -15.38 -12.33 -19.23
N THR A 82 -16.24 -12.42 -18.23
CA THR A 82 -17.07 -13.59 -17.88
C THR A 82 -16.45 -14.76 -17.11
N ARG A 83 -15.30 -14.66 -16.44
CA ARG A 83 -14.83 -15.79 -15.64
C ARG A 83 -14.76 -15.46 -14.14
N ASN A 84 -15.77 -15.85 -13.37
CA ASN A 84 -15.93 -15.67 -11.91
C ASN A 84 -16.18 -14.22 -11.46
N GLU A 85 -17.25 -13.60 -11.91
CA GLU A 85 -17.68 -12.25 -11.52
C GLU A 85 -17.66 -11.99 -10.00
N SER A 86 -18.01 -12.97 -9.20
CA SER A 86 -18.03 -12.85 -7.74
C SER A 86 -16.64 -12.67 -7.12
N ALA A 87 -15.62 -13.41 -7.56
CA ALA A 87 -14.28 -13.33 -7.00
C ALA A 87 -13.60 -12.00 -7.35
N TYR A 88 -13.81 -11.51 -8.57
CA TYR A 88 -13.31 -10.20 -9.01
C TYR A 88 -13.99 -9.07 -8.26
N GLY A 89 -15.31 -9.15 -8.03
CA GLY A 89 -16.07 -8.17 -7.27
C GLY A 89 -15.55 -8.02 -5.83
N TYR A 90 -15.29 -9.10 -5.13
CA TYR A 90 -14.73 -9.06 -3.77
C TYR A 90 -13.32 -8.46 -3.74
N THR A 91 -12.46 -8.83 -4.69
CA THR A 91 -11.10 -8.29 -4.79
C THR A 91 -11.14 -6.79 -5.06
N PHE A 92 -11.99 -6.36 -5.97
CA PHE A 92 -12.17 -4.94 -6.29
C PHE A 92 -12.60 -4.13 -5.05
N ILE A 93 -13.61 -4.60 -4.31
CA ILE A 93 -14.10 -3.93 -3.08
C ILE A 93 -12.98 -3.84 -2.05
N LEU A 94 -12.21 -4.90 -1.83
CA LEU A 94 -11.10 -4.91 -0.88
C LEU A 94 -10.01 -3.89 -1.25
N VAL A 95 -9.61 -3.87 -2.51
CA VAL A 95 -8.59 -2.94 -3.02
C VAL A 95 -9.09 -1.50 -2.99
N PHE A 96 -10.36 -1.26 -3.33
CA PHE A 96 -10.98 0.06 -3.25
C PHE A 96 -11.06 0.58 -1.82
N LEU A 97 -11.50 -0.27 -0.87
CA LEU A 97 -11.54 0.07 0.55
C LEU A 97 -10.13 0.40 1.08
N HIS A 98 -9.14 -0.41 0.72
CA HIS A 98 -7.74 -0.12 1.10
C HIS A 98 -7.27 1.22 0.53
N ALA A 99 -7.53 1.50 -0.74
CA ALA A 99 -7.18 2.77 -1.37
C ALA A 99 -7.86 3.98 -0.67
N ALA A 100 -9.14 3.86 -0.31
CA ALA A 100 -9.85 4.89 0.44
C ALA A 100 -9.21 5.15 1.82
N HIS A 101 -8.80 4.09 2.53
CA HIS A 101 -8.09 4.21 3.81
C HIS A 101 -6.72 4.88 3.65
N VAL A 102 -5.98 4.57 2.58
CA VAL A 102 -4.69 5.21 2.28
C VAL A 102 -4.86 6.70 2.01
N VAL A 103 -5.89 7.10 1.27
CA VAL A 103 -6.22 8.53 1.05
C VAL A 103 -6.52 9.21 2.38
N GLY A 104 -7.34 8.59 3.24
CA GLY A 104 -7.60 9.09 4.59
C GLY A 104 -6.32 9.24 5.42
N GLY A 105 -5.43 8.24 5.37
CA GLY A 105 -4.11 8.29 6.01
C GLY A 105 -3.23 9.42 5.49
N ALA A 106 -3.23 9.66 4.17
CA ALA A 106 -2.47 10.75 3.56
C ALA A 106 -2.97 12.13 4.01
N ILE A 107 -4.29 12.31 4.13
CA ILE A 107 -4.87 13.55 4.68
C ILE A 107 -4.42 13.75 6.14
N GLY A 108 -4.50 12.70 6.97
CA GLY A 108 -4.03 12.72 8.36
C GLY A 108 -2.53 13.03 8.45
N LEU A 109 -1.72 12.48 7.54
CA LEU A 109 -0.30 12.73 7.46
C LEU A 109 0.02 14.20 7.11
N CYS A 110 -0.68 14.78 6.12
CA CYS A 110 -0.54 16.19 5.76
C CYS A 110 -0.93 17.10 6.93
N TRP A 111 -2.01 16.78 7.63
CA TRP A 111 -2.43 17.52 8.81
C TRP A 111 -1.38 17.47 9.93
N THR A 112 -0.85 16.29 10.20
CA THR A 112 0.21 16.05 11.18
C THR A 112 1.48 16.81 10.82
N ALA A 113 1.89 16.77 9.55
CA ALA A 113 3.06 17.51 9.08
C ALA A 113 2.89 19.04 9.21
N ARG A 114 1.72 19.58 8.87
CA ARG A 114 1.42 21.02 9.08
C ARG A 114 1.54 21.42 10.55
N ASN A 115 1.00 20.63 11.45
CA ASN A 115 1.08 20.89 12.89
C ASN A 115 2.52 20.77 13.41
N ALA A 116 3.31 19.82 12.89
CA ALA A 116 4.73 19.70 13.20
C ALA A 116 5.52 20.93 12.74
N LEU A 117 5.28 21.42 11.53
CA LEU A 117 5.91 22.64 11.00
C LEU A 117 5.53 23.88 11.80
N ALA A 118 4.29 23.96 12.30
CA ALA A 118 3.80 25.03 13.14
C ALA A 118 4.27 24.93 14.61
N ASN A 119 5.16 24.00 14.96
CA ASN A 119 5.64 23.75 16.34
C ASN A 119 4.50 23.48 17.35
N ARG A 120 3.42 22.82 16.90
CA ARG A 120 2.27 22.53 17.76
C ARG A 120 2.40 21.23 18.54
N TYR A 121 3.44 20.43 18.27
CA TYR A 121 3.70 19.16 18.96
C TYR A 121 4.84 19.36 19.98
N ASP A 122 4.51 19.13 21.23
CA ASP A 122 5.41 19.08 22.38
C ASP A 122 5.11 17.84 23.23
N HIS A 123 5.76 17.72 24.38
CA HIS A 123 5.57 16.62 25.30
C HIS A 123 4.09 16.43 25.72
N GLU A 124 3.33 17.51 25.86
CA GLU A 124 1.93 17.47 26.30
C GLU A 124 0.95 17.29 25.14
N ARG A 125 1.25 17.81 23.95
CA ARG A 125 0.35 17.86 22.77
C ARG A 125 0.81 16.98 21.64
N ASN A 126 0.90 15.67 21.88
CA ASN A 126 1.36 14.71 20.86
C ASN A 126 0.29 13.69 20.42
N ILE A 127 -0.96 13.84 20.87
CA ILE A 127 -2.06 12.89 20.60
C ILE A 127 -2.29 12.72 19.08
N GLY A 128 -2.31 13.83 18.32
CA GLY A 128 -2.52 13.78 16.88
C GLY A 128 -1.44 12.98 16.16
N LEU A 129 -0.19 13.14 16.58
CA LEU A 129 0.94 12.38 16.05
C LEU A 129 0.84 10.90 16.40
N LYS A 130 0.46 10.58 17.64
CA LYS A 130 0.23 9.20 18.08
C LYS A 130 -0.88 8.50 17.28
N VAL A 131 -2.01 9.18 17.09
CA VAL A 131 -3.14 8.62 16.32
C VAL A 131 -2.73 8.39 14.86
N CYS A 132 -2.04 9.35 14.25
CA CYS A 132 -1.54 9.21 12.89
C CYS A 132 -0.57 8.02 12.77
N THR A 133 0.36 7.86 13.72
CA THR A 133 1.29 6.72 13.76
C THR A 133 0.55 5.39 13.86
N LEU A 134 -0.42 5.28 14.77
CA LEU A 134 -1.21 4.06 14.95
C LEU A 134 -2.01 3.71 13.69
N TYR A 135 -2.57 4.74 13.03
CA TYR A 135 -3.33 4.55 11.79
C TYR A 135 -2.45 4.02 10.65
N TRP A 136 -1.22 4.54 10.51
CA TRP A 136 -0.29 4.05 9.49
C TRP A 136 0.21 2.64 9.79
N HIS A 137 0.45 2.27 11.03
CA HIS A 137 0.74 0.87 11.41
C HIS A 137 -0.41 -0.07 11.06
N PHE A 138 -1.65 0.39 11.27
CA PHE A 138 -2.83 -0.37 10.81
C PHE A 138 -2.82 -0.57 9.29
N LEU A 139 -2.52 0.46 8.51
CA LEU A 139 -2.41 0.35 7.05
C LEU A 139 -1.31 -0.62 6.62
N ASP A 140 -0.15 -0.63 7.31
CA ASP A 140 0.92 -1.60 7.07
C ASP A 140 0.42 -3.04 7.24
N ILE A 141 -0.30 -3.32 8.32
CA ILE A 141 -0.84 -4.66 8.61
C ILE A 141 -1.84 -5.07 7.52
N VAL A 142 -2.77 -4.19 7.16
CA VAL A 142 -3.75 -4.46 6.10
C VAL A 142 -3.05 -4.71 4.76
N TRP A 143 -2.03 -3.93 4.43
CA TRP A 143 -1.22 -4.12 3.22
C TRP A 143 -0.53 -5.49 3.19
N LEU A 144 0.10 -5.88 4.29
CA LEU A 144 0.76 -7.19 4.41
C LEU A 144 -0.25 -8.35 4.28
N LEU A 145 -1.44 -8.22 4.87
CA LEU A 145 -2.50 -9.21 4.72
C LEU A 145 -2.97 -9.34 3.26
N LEU A 146 -3.10 -8.23 2.55
CA LEU A 146 -3.42 -8.22 1.12
C LEU A 146 -2.33 -8.92 0.30
N LEU A 147 -1.06 -8.60 0.56
CA LEU A 147 0.08 -9.25 -0.11
C LEU A 147 0.10 -10.77 0.12
N VAL A 148 -0.09 -11.20 1.36
CA VAL A 148 -0.15 -12.63 1.71
C VAL A 148 -1.32 -13.30 1.00
N SER A 149 -2.48 -12.67 0.95
CA SER A 149 -3.67 -13.18 0.26
C SER A 149 -3.40 -13.36 -1.24
N PHE A 150 -2.78 -12.38 -1.89
CA PHE A 150 -2.38 -12.49 -3.29
C PHE A 150 -1.33 -13.58 -3.52
N TRP A 151 -0.36 -13.71 -2.63
CA TRP A 151 0.66 -14.76 -2.72
C TRP A 151 0.06 -16.17 -2.60
N ILE A 152 -0.85 -16.37 -1.63
CA ILE A 152 -1.56 -17.62 -1.46
C ILE A 152 -2.39 -17.95 -2.71
N ALA A 153 -3.15 -16.98 -3.24
CA ALA A 153 -3.93 -17.16 -4.45
C ALA A 153 -3.05 -17.59 -5.64
N LEU A 154 -1.88 -16.96 -5.80
CA LEU A 154 -0.91 -17.27 -6.83
C LEU A 154 -0.38 -18.72 -6.71
N VAL A 155 -0.02 -19.14 -5.50
CA VAL A 155 0.48 -20.49 -5.22
C VAL A 155 -0.61 -21.52 -5.53
N LEU A 156 -1.85 -21.29 -5.13
CA LEU A 156 -2.98 -22.20 -5.38
C LEU A 156 -3.31 -22.33 -6.87
N VAL A 157 -3.24 -21.23 -7.62
CA VAL A 157 -3.46 -21.25 -9.08
C VAL A 157 -2.36 -22.03 -9.77
N ASN A 158 -1.10 -21.80 -9.41
CA ASN A 158 0.04 -22.53 -9.99
C ASN A 158 0.04 -24.02 -9.62
N ALA A 159 -0.44 -24.40 -8.43
CA ALA A 159 -0.55 -25.78 -8.00
C ALA A 159 -1.67 -26.55 -8.74
N LYS A 160 -2.68 -25.84 -9.25
CA LYS A 160 -3.78 -26.44 -10.04
C LYS A 160 -3.49 -26.51 -11.53
N ALA A 161 -2.43 -25.89 -12.02
CA ALA A 161 -2.03 -26.02 -13.41
C ALA A 161 -1.56 -27.47 -13.67
N PRO A 162 -2.21 -28.25 -14.57
CA PRO A 162 -1.79 -29.61 -14.84
C PRO A 162 -0.37 -29.58 -15.43
N ILE A 163 0.48 -30.47 -14.92
CA ILE A 163 1.79 -30.75 -15.50
C ILE A 163 1.50 -31.54 -16.79
N THR A 164 1.21 -30.84 -17.87
CA THR A 164 1.23 -31.46 -19.20
C THR A 164 2.70 -31.52 -19.64
N GLY A 165 3.34 -32.65 -19.33
CA GLY A 165 4.58 -33.06 -19.92
C GLY A 165 4.37 -33.52 -21.37
#